data_7084025c743d080fe90462b9305fead2
#
_entry.id   7084025c743d080fe90462b9305fead2
#
_cell.length_a   1.000
_cell.length_b   1.000
_cell.length_c   1.000
_cell.angle_alpha   90.00
_cell.angle_beta   90.00
_cell.angle_gamma   90.00
#
_symmetry.space_group_name_H-M   'P 1'
#
loop_
_entity.id
_entity.type
_entity.pdbx_description
1 polymer ?
#
loop_
_entity_poly.entity_id
_entity_poly.type
_entity_poly.pdbx_seq_one_letter_code
_entity_poly.pdbx_strand_id
1 'polypeptide(L)'
;MSGSALFICPQGNNVLSADLEWCVPTLANARRAKSLKPTGLKLLRSPDLTRIPWLVHAFTTRPGGFTTSYGRRTLNVGFTKDDLRASVERNRKQVLLATGAVTRGTQWPLVTLRQVHSDIIHVVRSRKPDKLVGDGVVTDLPRLALGILTADCFPVLLVDTKKKAVGAFHAGWRGTVKRIVEKGVGIMRLEFGSRPEDIHAAIGPGIQKCSFEVGEEVEDAFHTQFDYADELFHNVQESDAVRERYPMLFMNQRAPGHGDPCIKLHLDLREANRRQLLAAGMPEANITALADCTVCQPRRFFSHRAERGKTGRQMALVGIQ
;
A
#
# COMPACT_ATOMS: atom_id res chain seq x y z
N MET A 1 23.49 47.98 -8.02
CA MET A 1 24.70 47.17 -8.25
C MET A 1 24.24 45.75 -8.60
N SER A 2 24.16 45.51 -9.90
CA SER A 2 23.68 44.25 -10.49
C SER A 2 24.87 43.35 -10.79
N GLY A 3 24.97 42.23 -10.08
CA GLY A 3 25.99 41.23 -10.31
C GLY A 3 25.51 40.18 -11.30
N SER A 4 26.03 40.21 -12.53
CA SER A 4 25.81 39.20 -13.56
C SER A 4 26.68 37.97 -13.29
N ALA A 5 26.10 36.79 -13.16
CA ALA A 5 26.82 35.54 -13.06
C ALA A 5 27.21 35.04 -14.46
N LEU A 6 28.52 34.91 -14.71
CA LEU A 6 29.06 34.30 -15.93
C LEU A 6 28.96 32.76 -15.81
N PHE A 7 28.29 32.12 -16.75
CA PHE A 7 28.40 30.67 -16.97
C PHE A 7 29.45 30.41 -18.05
N ILE A 8 30.49 29.63 -17.70
CA ILE A 8 31.54 29.23 -18.64
C ILE A 8 31.13 27.88 -19.26
N CYS A 9 31.02 27.86 -20.58
CA CYS A 9 30.83 26.65 -21.37
C CYS A 9 32.18 25.93 -21.54
N PRO A 10 32.30 24.60 -21.46
CA PRO A 10 33.58 23.87 -21.51
C PRO A 10 34.30 23.82 -22.88
N GLN A 11 33.90 24.59 -23.84
CA GLN A 11 34.53 24.67 -25.16
C GLN A 11 34.92 26.09 -25.59
N GLY A 12 35.35 26.91 -24.65
CA GLY A 12 36.28 28.02 -24.87
C GLY A 12 36.00 29.00 -26.02
N ASN A 13 34.78 29.42 -26.28
CA ASN A 13 34.53 30.57 -27.15
C ASN A 13 33.46 31.49 -26.53
N ASN A 14 33.85 32.72 -26.26
CA ASN A 14 32.96 33.80 -25.86
C ASN A 14 32.09 34.23 -27.05
N VAL A 15 30.79 34.09 -26.95
CA VAL A 15 29.84 34.72 -27.87
C VAL A 15 28.81 35.51 -27.06
N LEU A 16 28.89 36.84 -27.22
CA LEU A 16 27.85 37.78 -26.86
C LEU A 16 26.90 37.86 -28.07
N SER A 17 25.68 37.34 -27.96
CA SER A 17 24.50 37.90 -28.61
C SER A 17 23.25 37.07 -28.27
N ALA A 18 22.13 37.77 -28.19
CA ALA A 18 20.82 37.26 -27.87
C ALA A 18 20.28 36.41 -29.02
N ASP A 19 20.22 35.10 -28.82
CA ASP A 19 19.32 34.18 -29.52
C ASP A 19 19.33 32.86 -28.74
N LEU A 20 18.29 32.67 -27.91
CA LEU A 20 18.03 31.45 -27.18
C LEU A 20 17.36 30.44 -28.11
N GLU A 21 18.15 29.78 -28.96
CA GLU A 21 17.71 28.51 -29.57
C GLU A 21 17.95 27.36 -28.63
N TRP A 22 16.90 26.59 -28.41
CA TRP A 22 16.87 25.41 -27.56
C TRP A 22 17.88 24.38 -28.02
N CYS A 23 18.90 24.10 -27.21
CA CYS A 23 19.78 22.94 -27.40
C CYS A 23 18.98 21.65 -27.23
N VAL A 24 18.55 21.07 -28.32
CA VAL A 24 18.05 19.69 -28.38
C VAL A 24 19.25 18.75 -28.27
N PRO A 25 19.33 17.83 -27.30
CA PRO A 25 20.43 16.87 -27.26
C PRO A 25 20.34 15.93 -28.47
N THR A 26 21.39 15.93 -29.28
CA THR A 26 21.52 15.02 -30.41
C THR A 26 21.45 13.56 -29.97
N LEU A 27 20.77 12.71 -30.77
CA LEU A 27 20.48 11.29 -30.58
C LEU A 27 21.71 10.38 -30.37
N ALA A 28 22.94 10.91 -30.44
CA ALA A 28 24.18 10.15 -30.25
C ALA A 28 24.47 9.76 -28.79
N ASN A 29 23.88 10.41 -27.79
CA ASN A 29 24.11 10.13 -26.36
C ASN A 29 23.11 9.15 -25.73
N ALA A 30 22.16 8.62 -26.48
CA ALA A 30 21.12 7.69 -25.98
C ALA A 30 21.63 6.23 -25.79
N ARG A 31 22.86 5.90 -26.18
CA ARG A 31 23.36 4.51 -26.19
C ARG A 31 24.18 4.07 -24.98
N ARG A 32 24.17 4.79 -23.87
CA ARG A 32 24.79 4.35 -22.59
C ARG A 32 23.89 4.53 -21.38
N ALA A 33 22.62 4.19 -21.47
CA ALA A 33 21.85 3.84 -20.27
C ALA A 33 22.37 2.46 -19.81
N LYS A 34 23.46 2.43 -19.04
CA LYS A 34 23.82 1.25 -18.25
C LYS A 34 22.57 0.81 -17.52
N SER A 35 22.17 -0.47 -17.70
CA SER A 35 21.10 -1.10 -16.92
C SER A 35 21.49 -0.97 -15.45
N LEU A 36 20.94 0.04 -14.77
CA LEU A 36 21.03 0.18 -13.33
C LEU A 36 20.23 -0.98 -12.76
N LYS A 37 20.94 -2.08 -12.44
CA LYS A 37 20.36 -3.13 -11.60
C LYS A 37 19.81 -2.43 -10.36
N PRO A 38 18.56 -2.67 -9.97
CA PRO A 38 17.96 -2.05 -8.78
C PRO A 38 18.67 -2.61 -7.55
N THR A 39 19.70 -1.91 -7.09
CA THR A 39 20.41 -2.25 -5.86
C THR A 39 19.57 -1.77 -4.67
N GLY A 40 18.97 -2.70 -3.94
CA GLY A 40 18.31 -2.42 -2.67
C GLY A 40 16.78 -2.48 -2.64
N LEU A 41 16.10 -2.83 -3.74
CA LEU A 41 14.65 -3.06 -3.73
C LEU A 41 14.33 -4.33 -2.93
N LYS A 42 13.54 -4.20 -1.88
CA LYS A 42 13.05 -5.32 -1.07
C LYS A 42 11.54 -5.48 -1.28
N LEU A 43 11.15 -6.65 -1.77
CA LEU A 43 9.75 -7.03 -1.95
C LEU A 43 9.42 -8.15 -0.97
N LEU A 44 8.24 -8.07 -0.36
CA LEU A 44 7.67 -9.15 0.44
C LEU A 44 6.74 -9.96 -0.45
N ARG A 45 6.65 -11.24 -0.15
CA ARG A 45 5.77 -12.19 -0.83
C ARG A 45 5.07 -13.07 0.19
N SER A 46 3.83 -13.45 -0.08
CA SER A 46 3.18 -14.51 0.67
C SER A 46 3.81 -15.84 0.29
N PRO A 47 4.23 -16.68 1.27
CA PRO A 47 4.79 -17.99 0.99
C PRO A 47 3.85 -18.86 0.14
N ASP A 48 2.55 -18.86 0.46
CA ASP A 48 1.56 -19.69 -0.24
C ASP A 48 1.34 -19.21 -1.67
N LEU A 49 1.17 -17.91 -1.87
CA LEU A 49 1.00 -17.36 -3.21
C LEU A 49 2.26 -17.53 -4.08
N THR A 50 3.44 -17.65 -3.49
CA THR A 50 4.70 -17.89 -4.23
C THR A 50 4.74 -19.28 -4.88
N ARG A 51 3.96 -20.23 -4.37
CA ARG A 51 3.86 -21.59 -4.93
C ARG A 51 3.01 -21.67 -6.20
N ILE A 52 2.31 -20.59 -6.57
CA ILE A 52 1.44 -20.54 -7.76
C ILE A 52 2.29 -20.08 -8.96
N PRO A 53 2.61 -20.96 -9.94
CA PRO A 53 3.62 -20.69 -10.96
C PRO A 53 3.29 -19.55 -11.92
N TRP A 54 2.02 -19.35 -12.21
CA TRP A 54 1.52 -18.32 -13.12
C TRP A 54 1.22 -16.98 -12.45
N LEU A 55 1.40 -16.88 -11.13
CA LEU A 55 1.05 -15.70 -10.38
C LEU A 55 2.26 -14.77 -10.21
N VAL A 56 2.02 -13.50 -10.49
CA VAL A 56 2.92 -12.41 -10.09
C VAL A 56 2.28 -11.69 -8.92
N HIS A 57 2.97 -11.62 -7.77
CA HIS A 57 2.50 -10.84 -6.63
C HIS A 57 3.67 -10.29 -5.82
N ALA A 58 3.45 -9.18 -5.14
CA ALA A 58 4.38 -8.64 -4.15
C ALA A 58 3.72 -7.55 -3.30
N PHE A 59 4.29 -7.35 -2.11
CA PHE A 59 4.10 -6.15 -1.31
C PHE A 59 5.41 -5.36 -1.33
N THR A 60 5.37 -4.10 -1.75
CA THR A 60 6.57 -3.26 -1.79
C THR A 60 6.92 -2.75 -0.40
N THR A 61 8.19 -2.42 -0.21
CA THR A 61 8.69 -1.79 1.01
C THR A 61 9.22 -0.38 0.71
N ARG A 62 9.52 0.41 1.74
CA ARG A 62 9.98 1.79 1.62
C ARG A 62 11.33 1.97 0.90
N PRO A 63 12.38 1.16 1.13
CA PRO A 63 13.71 1.41 0.55
C PRO A 63 13.83 1.00 -0.92
N GLY A 64 14.79 1.58 -1.63
CA GLY A 64 15.26 1.12 -2.94
C GLY A 64 14.70 1.86 -4.16
N GLY A 65 13.98 2.97 -3.96
CA GLY A 65 13.41 3.75 -5.06
C GLY A 65 14.20 4.99 -5.46
N PHE A 66 13.52 5.89 -6.16
CA PHE A 66 14.06 7.14 -6.70
C PHE A 66 13.53 8.38 -6.00
N THR A 67 12.57 8.24 -5.09
CA THR A 67 12.00 9.34 -4.33
C THR A 67 12.97 9.83 -3.26
N THR A 68 13.02 11.15 -3.06
CA THR A 68 13.78 11.83 -2.00
C THR A 68 12.89 12.56 -1.00
N SER A 69 11.64 12.81 -1.34
CA SER A 69 10.68 13.59 -0.52
C SER A 69 10.36 12.94 0.84
N TYR A 70 10.45 11.62 0.93
CA TYR A 70 10.16 10.84 2.14
C TYR A 70 11.40 10.12 2.69
N GLY A 71 12.58 10.66 2.44
CA GLY A 71 13.86 10.07 2.77
C GLY A 71 14.66 9.60 1.54
N ARG A 72 15.95 9.46 1.74
CA ARG A 72 16.86 9.16 0.63
C ARG A 72 16.56 7.78 0.01
N ARG A 73 16.35 7.76 -1.32
CA ARG A 73 16.14 6.54 -2.13
C ARG A 73 14.95 5.70 -1.67
N THR A 74 13.82 6.34 -1.42
CA THR A 74 12.59 5.64 -1.03
C THR A 74 11.73 5.26 -2.25
N LEU A 75 10.97 4.17 -2.12
CA LEU A 75 10.13 3.59 -3.16
C LEU A 75 8.68 4.06 -3.00
N ASN A 76 8.45 5.38 -3.02
CA ASN A 76 7.07 5.88 -3.06
C ASN A 76 6.45 5.57 -4.44
N VAL A 77 5.31 4.91 -4.43
CA VAL A 77 4.56 4.52 -5.64
C VAL A 77 3.20 5.21 -5.75
N GLY A 78 2.87 6.08 -4.79
CA GLY A 78 1.68 6.92 -4.78
C GLY A 78 1.95 8.32 -5.36
N PHE A 79 1.05 8.82 -6.19
CA PHE A 79 1.09 10.21 -6.63
C PHE A 79 0.62 11.11 -5.50
N THR A 80 1.56 11.61 -4.72
CA THR A 80 1.34 12.54 -3.61
C THR A 80 1.74 13.96 -4.04
N LYS A 81 1.21 14.97 -3.34
CA LYS A 81 1.54 16.38 -3.64
C LYS A 81 3.01 16.74 -3.40
N ASP A 82 3.69 15.97 -2.55
CA ASP A 82 5.06 16.27 -2.09
C ASP A 82 6.13 15.55 -2.93
N ASP A 83 5.75 14.67 -3.89
CA ASP A 83 6.71 13.91 -4.68
C ASP A 83 6.61 14.19 -6.19
N LEU A 84 7.74 14.13 -6.86
CA LEU A 84 7.81 14.34 -8.30
C LEU A 84 7.13 13.17 -9.03
N ARG A 85 6.19 13.48 -9.92
CA ARG A 85 5.49 12.49 -10.76
C ARG A 85 6.45 11.54 -11.47
N ALA A 86 7.53 12.07 -12.04
CA ALA A 86 8.55 11.28 -12.72
C ALA A 86 9.24 10.25 -11.81
N SER A 87 9.49 10.60 -10.53
CA SER A 87 10.04 9.67 -9.53
C SER A 87 9.08 8.53 -9.23
N VAL A 88 7.79 8.85 -9.06
CA VAL A 88 6.74 7.85 -8.81
C VAL A 88 6.58 6.90 -10.00
N GLU A 89 6.54 7.44 -11.23
CA GLU A 89 6.45 6.64 -12.46
C GLU A 89 7.66 5.71 -12.61
N ARG A 90 8.86 6.21 -12.31
CA ARG A 90 10.08 5.42 -12.31
C ARG A 90 10.07 4.32 -11.25
N ASN A 91 9.55 4.60 -10.05
CA ASN A 91 9.37 3.62 -8.99
C ASN A 91 8.37 2.53 -9.40
N ARG A 92 7.21 2.89 -9.95
CA ARG A 92 6.21 1.93 -10.46
C ARG A 92 6.80 1.02 -11.54
N LYS A 93 7.55 1.62 -12.48
CA LYS A 93 8.28 0.86 -13.51
C LYS A 93 9.25 -0.15 -12.90
N GLN A 94 9.99 0.25 -11.89
CA GLN A 94 10.93 -0.62 -11.18
C GLN A 94 10.22 -1.76 -10.46
N VAL A 95 9.05 -1.51 -9.83
CA VAL A 95 8.23 -2.54 -9.19
C VAL A 95 7.78 -3.59 -10.21
N LEU A 96 7.23 -3.17 -11.36
CA LEU A 96 6.79 -4.09 -12.42
C LEU A 96 7.96 -4.97 -12.93
N LEU A 97 9.13 -4.40 -13.14
CA LEU A 97 10.32 -5.15 -13.55
C LEU A 97 10.76 -6.16 -12.47
N ALA A 98 10.82 -5.73 -11.21
CA ALA A 98 11.31 -6.55 -10.12
C ALA A 98 10.33 -7.68 -9.72
N THR A 99 9.04 -7.50 -9.97
CA THR A 99 8.01 -8.53 -9.73
C THR A 99 7.90 -9.55 -10.85
N GLY A 100 8.44 -9.24 -12.04
CA GLY A 100 8.27 -10.06 -13.23
C GLY A 100 6.96 -9.75 -14.01
N ALA A 101 6.29 -8.63 -13.70
CA ALA A 101 5.13 -8.16 -14.47
C ALA A 101 5.56 -7.57 -15.83
N VAL A 102 6.23 -8.41 -16.63
CA VAL A 102 6.79 -8.09 -17.94
C VAL A 102 6.64 -9.29 -18.89
N THR A 103 6.44 -9.00 -20.18
CA THR A 103 6.40 -10.02 -21.22
C THR A 103 7.20 -9.52 -22.43
N ARG A 104 8.19 -10.29 -22.89
CA ARG A 104 9.08 -9.94 -24.00
C ARG A 104 9.65 -8.51 -23.89
N GLY A 105 10.10 -8.12 -22.67
CA GLY A 105 10.66 -6.80 -22.39
C GLY A 105 9.63 -5.68 -22.21
N THR A 106 8.35 -5.92 -22.48
CA THR A 106 7.26 -4.95 -22.30
C THR A 106 6.61 -5.13 -20.94
N GLN A 107 6.46 -4.05 -20.20
CA GLN A 107 5.76 -4.03 -18.91
C GLN A 107 4.26 -4.22 -19.11
N TRP A 108 3.65 -4.93 -18.16
CA TRP A 108 2.20 -5.03 -18.13
C TRP A 108 1.56 -3.69 -17.78
N PRO A 109 0.37 -3.40 -18.29
CA PRO A 109 -0.43 -2.29 -17.77
C PRO A 109 -0.66 -2.49 -16.28
N LEU A 110 -0.57 -1.37 -15.52
CA LEU A 110 -0.83 -1.34 -14.09
C LEU A 110 -2.13 -0.57 -13.84
N VAL A 111 -3.13 -1.26 -13.31
CA VAL A 111 -4.39 -0.67 -12.86
C VAL A 111 -4.28 -0.32 -11.40
N THR A 112 -4.52 0.94 -11.07
CA THR A 112 -4.65 1.44 -9.70
C THR A 112 -5.93 2.25 -9.57
N LEU A 113 -6.46 2.35 -8.35
CA LEU A 113 -7.70 3.04 -8.04
C LEU A 113 -7.43 4.41 -7.42
N ARG A 114 -8.37 5.34 -7.58
CA ARG A 114 -8.53 6.44 -6.63
C ARG A 114 -9.26 5.89 -5.41
N GLN A 115 -8.49 5.49 -4.41
CA GLN A 115 -8.99 4.90 -3.17
C GLN A 115 -9.66 5.96 -2.30
N VAL A 116 -10.84 5.66 -1.78
CA VAL A 116 -11.70 6.58 -1.01
C VAL A 116 -12.22 5.95 0.29
N HIS A 117 -11.62 4.83 0.72
CA HIS A 117 -11.99 4.05 1.89
C HIS A 117 -13.45 3.56 1.83
N SER A 118 -13.86 3.14 0.64
CA SER A 118 -15.17 2.56 0.35
C SER A 118 -15.14 1.02 0.35
N ASP A 119 -16.26 0.43 -0.02
CA ASP A 119 -16.43 -0.99 -0.34
C ASP A 119 -16.71 -1.23 -1.84
N ILE A 120 -16.45 -0.20 -2.67
CA ILE A 120 -16.66 -0.27 -4.11
C ILE A 120 -15.56 -1.12 -4.73
N ILE A 121 -15.99 -2.15 -5.47
CA ILE A 121 -15.11 -3.12 -6.15
C ILE A 121 -15.40 -3.07 -7.64
N HIS A 122 -14.35 -2.95 -8.45
CA HIS A 122 -14.43 -2.92 -9.91
C HIS A 122 -13.99 -4.23 -10.53
N VAL A 123 -14.77 -4.73 -11.49
CA VAL A 123 -14.39 -5.85 -12.35
C VAL A 123 -13.71 -5.29 -13.59
N VAL A 124 -12.43 -5.56 -13.76
CA VAL A 124 -11.65 -5.04 -14.89
C VAL A 124 -11.65 -6.05 -16.03
N ARG A 125 -12.30 -5.68 -17.12
CA ARG A 125 -12.42 -6.46 -18.36
C ARG A 125 -11.59 -5.87 -19.52
N SER A 126 -10.87 -4.77 -19.28
CA SER A 126 -10.03 -4.10 -20.27
C SER A 126 -8.66 -3.78 -19.70
N ARG A 127 -7.62 -3.83 -20.54
CA ARG A 127 -6.25 -3.46 -20.15
C ARG A 127 -6.01 -1.96 -20.03
N LYS A 128 -6.98 -1.16 -20.45
CA LYS A 128 -6.99 0.30 -20.35
C LYS A 128 -8.34 0.76 -19.80
N PRO A 129 -8.66 0.44 -18.55
CA PRO A 129 -9.89 0.93 -17.93
C PRO A 129 -9.82 2.44 -17.76
N ASP A 130 -10.98 3.07 -17.67
CA ASP A 130 -11.12 4.46 -17.24
C ASP A 130 -10.59 4.65 -15.81
N LYS A 131 -10.56 5.90 -15.35
CA LYS A 131 -10.18 6.19 -13.96
C LYS A 131 -11.21 5.60 -13.01
N LEU A 132 -10.82 4.56 -12.28
CA LEU A 132 -11.66 3.86 -11.33
C LEU A 132 -11.58 4.53 -9.95
N VAL A 133 -12.74 4.72 -9.31
CA VAL A 133 -12.86 5.25 -7.94
C VAL A 133 -13.46 4.15 -7.06
N GLY A 134 -12.69 3.67 -6.08
CA GLY A 134 -13.09 2.57 -5.22
C GLY A 134 -11.88 1.99 -4.50
N ASP A 135 -12.08 0.89 -3.80
CA ASP A 135 -11.06 0.31 -2.93
C ASP A 135 -10.82 -1.18 -3.19
N GLY A 136 -11.53 -1.77 -4.14
CA GLY A 136 -11.34 -3.14 -4.58
C GLY A 136 -11.32 -3.25 -6.10
N VAL A 137 -10.53 -4.18 -6.62
CA VAL A 137 -10.43 -4.47 -8.06
C VAL A 137 -10.16 -5.94 -8.28
N VAL A 138 -10.87 -6.55 -9.24
CA VAL A 138 -10.72 -7.96 -9.61
C VAL A 138 -10.60 -8.11 -11.12
N THR A 139 -9.92 -9.17 -11.59
CA THR A 139 -9.77 -9.48 -13.01
C THR A 139 -9.39 -10.95 -13.25
N ASP A 140 -9.71 -11.47 -14.40
CA ASP A 140 -9.21 -12.73 -14.97
C ASP A 140 -8.29 -12.48 -16.19
N LEU A 141 -8.01 -11.23 -16.51
CA LEU A 141 -7.18 -10.88 -17.67
C LEU A 141 -5.70 -11.19 -17.41
N PRO A 142 -5.05 -12.01 -18.28
CA PRO A 142 -3.62 -12.23 -18.17
C PRO A 142 -2.83 -10.98 -18.57
N ARG A 143 -1.63 -10.84 -18.04
CA ARG A 143 -0.68 -9.75 -18.31
C ARG A 143 -1.26 -8.36 -18.01
N LEU A 144 -2.03 -8.30 -16.93
CA LEU A 144 -2.53 -7.09 -16.31
C LEU A 144 -2.12 -7.13 -14.84
N ALA A 145 -1.52 -6.05 -14.33
CA ALA A 145 -1.18 -5.91 -12.94
C ALA A 145 -2.23 -5.05 -12.23
N LEU A 146 -2.76 -5.56 -11.12
CA LEU A 146 -3.60 -4.79 -10.20
C LEU A 146 -2.75 -4.28 -9.06
N GLY A 147 -2.90 -3.00 -8.68
CA GLY A 147 -2.13 -2.37 -7.62
C GLY A 147 -2.99 -1.62 -6.61
N ILE A 148 -2.87 -1.95 -5.34
CA ILE A 148 -3.47 -1.21 -4.22
C ILE A 148 -2.38 -0.46 -3.46
N LEU A 149 -2.63 0.82 -3.18
CA LEU A 149 -1.70 1.69 -2.47
C LEU A 149 -2.08 1.77 -0.99
N THR A 150 -1.10 1.63 -0.12
CA THR A 150 -1.32 1.71 1.33
C THR A 150 -0.24 2.53 2.04
N ALA A 151 -0.59 3.03 3.21
CA ALA A 151 0.27 3.47 4.28
C ALA A 151 -0.57 3.32 5.56
N ASP A 152 -0.45 2.18 6.22
CA ASP A 152 -1.16 1.65 7.37
C ASP A 152 -2.36 0.74 7.08
N CYS A 153 -3.29 1.10 6.18
CA CYS A 153 -4.40 0.20 5.83
C CYS A 153 -3.87 -1.13 5.27
N PHE A 154 -4.60 -2.22 5.51
CA PHE A 154 -4.21 -3.55 5.04
C PHE A 154 -4.51 -3.72 3.55
N PRO A 155 -3.52 -4.07 2.73
CA PRO A 155 -3.78 -4.58 1.41
C PRO A 155 -4.12 -6.07 1.51
N VAL A 156 -5.18 -6.50 0.83
CA VAL A 156 -5.57 -7.90 0.74
C VAL A 156 -5.55 -8.34 -0.71
N LEU A 157 -4.84 -9.43 -0.99
CA LEU A 157 -4.79 -10.06 -2.32
C LEU A 157 -5.60 -11.35 -2.26
N LEU A 158 -6.48 -11.55 -3.24
CA LEU A 158 -7.23 -12.79 -3.46
C LEU A 158 -6.81 -13.44 -4.77
N VAL A 159 -6.65 -14.75 -4.79
CA VAL A 159 -6.19 -15.50 -5.96
C VAL A 159 -6.98 -16.80 -6.07
N ASP A 160 -7.81 -16.92 -7.09
CA ASP A 160 -8.45 -18.19 -7.44
C ASP A 160 -7.50 -19.04 -8.29
N THR A 161 -7.10 -20.18 -7.75
CA THR A 161 -6.12 -21.06 -8.38
C THR A 161 -6.71 -21.89 -9.53
N LYS A 162 -8.02 -22.07 -9.58
CA LYS A 162 -8.73 -22.83 -10.61
C LYS A 162 -9.20 -21.96 -11.78
N LYS A 163 -9.83 -20.83 -11.46
CA LYS A 163 -10.35 -19.89 -12.47
C LYS A 163 -9.29 -18.95 -13.00
N LYS A 164 -8.11 -18.90 -12.35
CA LYS A 164 -7.05 -17.92 -12.65
C LYS A 164 -7.57 -16.50 -12.62
N ALA A 165 -8.32 -16.15 -11.57
CA ALA A 165 -8.80 -14.82 -11.31
C ALA A 165 -8.06 -14.24 -10.09
N VAL A 166 -7.82 -12.93 -10.10
CA VAL A 166 -7.10 -12.24 -9.03
C VAL A 166 -7.85 -11.00 -8.58
N GLY A 167 -7.71 -10.67 -7.31
CA GLY A 167 -8.27 -9.44 -6.72
C GLY A 167 -7.27 -8.75 -5.81
N ALA A 168 -7.39 -7.43 -5.71
CA ALA A 168 -6.62 -6.60 -4.81
C ALA A 168 -7.53 -5.58 -4.12
N PHE A 169 -7.44 -5.48 -2.79
CA PHE A 169 -8.36 -4.72 -1.95
C PHE A 169 -7.61 -3.85 -0.95
N HIS A 170 -8.10 -2.64 -0.75
CA HIS A 170 -7.65 -1.70 0.27
C HIS A 170 -8.58 -1.80 1.48
N ALA A 171 -8.16 -2.54 2.49
CA ALA A 171 -8.94 -2.77 3.69
C ALA A 171 -8.48 -1.83 4.83
N GLY A 172 -8.87 -0.56 4.76
CA GLY A 172 -8.87 0.35 5.90
C GLY A 172 -10.10 0.06 6.80
N TRP A 173 -10.17 0.63 8.02
CA TRP A 173 -11.24 0.33 8.94
C TRP A 173 -12.66 0.57 8.37
N ARG A 174 -12.86 1.66 7.60
CA ARG A 174 -14.15 1.94 6.94
C ARG A 174 -14.54 0.90 5.90
N GLY A 175 -13.58 0.44 5.10
CA GLY A 175 -13.79 -0.63 4.13
C GLY A 175 -14.03 -1.98 4.80
N THR A 176 -13.34 -2.23 5.92
CA THR A 176 -13.49 -3.45 6.72
C THR A 176 -14.87 -3.50 7.37
N VAL A 177 -15.35 -2.41 7.99
CA VAL A 177 -16.72 -2.33 8.52
C VAL A 177 -17.76 -2.63 7.44
N LYS A 178 -17.53 -2.16 6.21
CA LYS A 178 -18.38 -2.42 5.04
C LYS A 178 -18.16 -3.78 4.38
N ARG A 179 -17.33 -4.64 4.99
CA ARG A 179 -17.05 -6.02 4.55
C ARG A 179 -16.42 -6.12 3.16
N ILE A 180 -15.47 -5.23 2.83
CA ILE A 180 -14.88 -5.16 1.50
C ILE A 180 -14.23 -6.47 1.04
N VAL A 181 -13.53 -7.21 1.93
CA VAL A 181 -12.85 -8.46 1.54
C VAL A 181 -13.83 -9.61 1.39
N GLU A 182 -14.87 -9.69 2.20
CA GLU A 182 -15.98 -10.65 2.07
C GLU A 182 -16.73 -10.41 0.76
N LYS A 183 -17.09 -9.14 0.46
CA LYS A 183 -17.67 -8.73 -0.82
C LYS A 183 -16.74 -9.07 -1.99
N GLY A 184 -15.42 -8.95 -1.80
CA GLY A 184 -14.42 -9.34 -2.79
C GLY A 184 -14.53 -10.80 -3.19
N VAL A 185 -14.66 -11.71 -2.21
CA VAL A 185 -14.90 -13.14 -2.46
C VAL A 185 -16.24 -13.32 -3.19
N GLY A 186 -17.29 -12.62 -2.75
CA GLY A 186 -18.63 -12.65 -3.39
C GLY A 186 -18.59 -12.20 -4.85
N ILE A 187 -17.89 -11.12 -5.16
CA ILE A 187 -17.71 -10.64 -6.55
C ILE A 187 -16.92 -11.65 -7.39
N MET A 188 -15.83 -12.22 -6.86
CA MET A 188 -15.09 -13.27 -7.60
C MET A 188 -15.96 -14.49 -7.88
N ARG A 189 -16.82 -14.88 -6.93
CA ARG A 189 -17.79 -15.95 -7.12
C ARG A 189 -18.81 -15.61 -8.22
N LEU A 190 -19.37 -14.40 -8.20
CA LEU A 190 -20.38 -13.95 -9.17
C LEU A 190 -19.81 -13.82 -10.57
N GLU A 191 -18.64 -13.21 -10.72
CA GLU A 191 -18.08 -12.78 -12.00
C GLU A 191 -17.23 -13.86 -12.70
N PHE A 192 -16.59 -14.73 -11.91
CA PHE A 192 -15.67 -15.75 -12.45
C PHE A 192 -16.09 -17.17 -12.09
N GLY A 193 -17.15 -17.36 -11.31
CA GLY A 193 -17.56 -18.66 -10.79
C GLY A 193 -16.53 -19.26 -9.82
N SER A 194 -15.80 -18.40 -9.12
CA SER A 194 -14.83 -18.81 -8.08
C SER A 194 -15.53 -19.51 -6.93
N ARG A 195 -14.87 -20.52 -6.37
CA ARG A 195 -15.35 -21.19 -5.15
C ARG A 195 -14.44 -20.76 -3.99
N PRO A 196 -14.97 -20.41 -2.81
CA PRO A 196 -14.15 -19.94 -1.70
C PRO A 196 -12.99 -20.89 -1.33
N GLU A 197 -13.19 -22.21 -1.45
CA GLU A 197 -12.17 -23.23 -1.19
C GLU A 197 -11.01 -23.22 -2.20
N ASP A 198 -11.20 -22.65 -3.41
CA ASP A 198 -10.17 -22.53 -4.45
C ASP A 198 -9.45 -21.17 -4.39
N ILE A 199 -9.91 -20.25 -3.51
CA ILE A 199 -9.32 -18.92 -3.34
C ILE A 199 -8.26 -18.96 -2.23
N HIS A 200 -7.10 -18.38 -2.53
CA HIS A 200 -6.03 -18.10 -1.57
C HIS A 200 -5.95 -16.60 -1.30
N ALA A 201 -5.81 -16.22 -0.03
CA ALA A 201 -5.70 -14.84 0.41
C ALA A 201 -4.34 -14.54 1.01
N ALA A 202 -3.83 -13.35 0.72
CA ALA A 202 -2.68 -12.78 1.43
C ALA A 202 -3.03 -11.40 1.97
N ILE A 203 -3.07 -11.26 3.30
CA ILE A 203 -3.17 -9.99 4.01
C ILE A 203 -1.75 -9.44 4.16
N GLY A 204 -1.45 -8.32 3.52
CA GLY A 204 -0.12 -7.71 3.50
C GLY A 204 0.21 -6.88 4.74
N PRO A 205 1.36 -6.17 4.74
CA PRO A 205 1.75 -5.29 5.83
C PRO A 205 0.75 -4.16 6.06
N GLY A 206 0.42 -3.89 7.32
CA GLY A 206 -0.48 -2.82 7.74
C GLY A 206 -0.21 -2.39 9.18
N ILE A 207 -1.00 -1.46 9.68
CA ILE A 207 -0.93 -1.04 11.09
C ILE A 207 -1.51 -2.15 11.97
N GLN A 208 -0.67 -2.75 12.79
CA GLN A 208 -1.07 -3.84 13.67
C GLN A 208 -1.70 -3.30 14.96
N LYS A 209 -2.38 -4.16 15.73
CA LYS A 209 -3.00 -3.84 17.00
C LYS A 209 -2.06 -3.18 18.02
N CYS A 210 -0.74 -3.41 17.92
CA CYS A 210 0.25 -2.75 18.78
C CYS A 210 0.34 -1.23 18.56
N SER A 211 -0.24 -0.69 17.47
CA SER A 211 -0.08 0.72 17.09
C SER A 211 -1.37 1.36 16.57
N PHE A 212 -2.44 0.57 16.39
CA PHE A 212 -3.69 1.08 15.83
C PHE A 212 -4.65 1.53 16.92
N GLU A 213 -4.30 2.63 17.58
CA GLU A 213 -5.19 3.37 18.46
C GLU A 213 -6.39 3.93 17.67
N VAL A 214 -7.60 3.77 18.19
CA VAL A 214 -8.85 4.19 17.59
C VAL A 214 -9.75 4.89 18.64
N GLY A 215 -10.71 5.69 18.18
CA GLY A 215 -11.71 6.30 19.01
C GLY A 215 -13.00 5.47 19.09
N GLU A 216 -13.91 5.91 19.96
CA GLU A 216 -15.23 5.30 20.21
C GLU A 216 -16.04 5.15 18.92
N GLU A 217 -15.91 6.10 17.99
CA GLU A 217 -16.63 6.06 16.71
C GLU A 217 -16.26 4.84 15.85
N VAL A 218 -15.02 4.32 15.99
CA VAL A 218 -14.61 3.10 15.30
C VAL A 218 -15.13 1.87 16.04
N GLU A 219 -15.09 1.88 17.37
CA GLU A 219 -15.61 0.82 18.22
C GLU A 219 -17.10 0.60 17.95
N ASP A 220 -17.92 1.65 18.02
CA ASP A 220 -19.35 1.62 17.74
C ASP A 220 -19.67 1.07 16.35
N ALA A 221 -18.89 1.52 15.34
CA ALA A 221 -19.07 1.05 13.98
C ALA A 221 -18.80 -0.46 13.83
N PHE A 222 -17.83 -1.00 14.57
CA PHE A 222 -17.52 -2.43 14.55
C PHE A 222 -18.57 -3.24 15.31
N HIS A 223 -19.02 -2.79 16.48
CA HIS A 223 -20.07 -3.44 17.26
C HIS A 223 -21.41 -3.51 16.51
N THR A 224 -21.72 -2.49 15.71
CA THR A 224 -22.92 -2.50 14.86
C THR A 224 -22.86 -3.58 13.76
N GLN A 225 -21.67 -3.99 13.33
CA GLN A 225 -21.48 -4.87 12.16
C GLN A 225 -21.03 -6.29 12.49
N PHE A 226 -20.43 -6.51 13.65
CA PHE A 226 -19.76 -7.79 13.98
C PHE A 226 -20.08 -8.24 15.39
N ASP A 227 -20.68 -9.42 15.54
CA ASP A 227 -20.99 -10.03 16.85
C ASP A 227 -19.73 -10.35 17.67
N TYR A 228 -18.58 -10.46 16.99
CA TYR A 228 -17.27 -10.72 17.60
C TYR A 228 -16.44 -9.44 17.78
N ALA A 229 -17.05 -8.26 17.74
CA ALA A 229 -16.32 -7.00 17.80
C ALA A 229 -15.47 -6.87 19.07
N ASP A 230 -15.98 -7.28 20.24
CA ASP A 230 -15.24 -7.24 21.52
C ASP A 230 -13.88 -7.92 21.46
N GLU A 231 -13.75 -9.00 20.67
CA GLU A 231 -12.49 -9.74 20.55
C GLU A 231 -11.44 -9.01 19.69
N LEU A 232 -11.85 -7.97 18.94
CA LEU A 232 -10.97 -7.19 18.08
C LEU A 232 -10.33 -6.02 18.80
N PHE A 233 -10.92 -5.57 19.90
CA PHE A 233 -10.45 -4.41 20.64
C PHE A 233 -9.60 -4.81 21.85
N HIS A 234 -8.53 -4.03 22.09
CA HIS A 234 -7.59 -4.28 23.16
C HIS A 234 -7.25 -2.97 23.86
N ASN A 235 -7.41 -2.95 25.19
CA ASN A 235 -6.93 -1.86 26.01
C ASN A 235 -5.43 -1.98 26.18
N VAL A 236 -4.69 -0.97 25.72
CA VAL A 236 -3.23 -0.87 25.85
C VAL A 236 -2.90 0.26 26.82
N GLN A 237 -2.19 -0.07 27.89
CA GLN A 237 -1.71 0.94 28.82
C GLN A 237 -0.44 1.56 28.26
N GLU A 238 -0.48 2.87 27.96
CA GLU A 238 0.74 3.62 27.63
C GLU A 238 1.46 4.01 28.91
N SER A 239 2.76 3.76 28.98
CA SER A 239 3.60 4.28 30.05
C SER A 239 3.79 5.80 29.85
N ASP A 240 3.39 6.58 30.83
CA ASP A 240 3.70 8.00 30.89
C ASP A 240 4.86 8.21 31.88
N ALA A 241 6.04 8.44 31.32
CA ALA A 241 7.26 8.63 32.11
C ALA A 241 7.15 9.80 33.12
N VAL A 242 6.33 10.81 32.84
CA VAL A 242 6.06 11.92 33.74
C VAL A 242 5.15 11.47 34.87
N ARG A 243 4.12 10.70 34.54
CA ARG A 243 3.16 10.16 35.52
C ARG A 243 3.81 9.10 36.42
N GLU A 244 4.66 8.24 35.83
CA GLU A 244 5.46 7.26 36.60
C GLU A 244 6.44 7.95 37.55
N ARG A 245 7.05 9.04 37.13
CA ARG A 245 8.02 9.80 37.94
C ARG A 245 7.36 10.70 38.98
N TYR A 246 6.14 11.19 38.72
CA TYR A 246 5.42 12.13 39.58
C TYR A 246 3.95 11.73 39.80
N PRO A 247 3.66 10.56 40.36
CA PRO A 247 2.28 10.04 40.44
C PRO A 247 1.36 10.97 41.28
N MET A 248 1.91 11.70 42.24
CA MET A 248 1.16 12.62 43.09
C MET A 248 0.54 13.80 42.31
N LEU A 249 1.16 14.25 41.23
CA LEU A 249 0.62 15.35 40.42
C LEU A 249 -0.69 14.98 39.68
N PHE A 250 -0.95 13.68 39.51
CA PHE A 250 -2.10 13.16 38.76
C PHE A 250 -3.18 12.54 39.64
N MET A 251 -2.99 12.45 40.97
CA MET A 251 -3.96 11.83 41.87
C MET A 251 -5.31 12.58 41.92
N ASN A 252 -5.33 13.89 41.68
CA ASN A 252 -6.52 14.74 41.77
C ASN A 252 -7.16 15.09 40.41
N GLN A 253 -6.67 14.53 39.28
CA GLN A 253 -7.14 14.91 37.95
C GLN A 253 -8.27 14.00 37.40
N ARG A 254 -8.78 13.07 38.20
CA ARG A 254 -9.93 12.24 37.78
C ARG A 254 -11.23 12.96 38.06
N ALA A 255 -11.78 13.63 37.06
CA ALA A 255 -13.20 13.96 37.09
C ALA A 255 -14.02 12.66 37.02
N PRO A 256 -15.08 12.52 37.79
CA PRO A 256 -15.96 11.34 37.72
C PRO A 256 -16.49 11.17 36.29
N GLY A 257 -16.34 9.97 35.72
CA GLY A 257 -16.84 9.63 34.38
C GLY A 257 -15.81 9.68 33.24
N HIS A 258 -14.57 10.10 33.48
CA HIS A 258 -13.51 10.00 32.46
C HIS A 258 -12.62 8.78 32.72
N GLY A 259 -12.41 7.98 31.66
CA GLY A 259 -11.50 6.83 31.66
C GLY A 259 -10.04 7.24 31.95
N ASP A 260 -9.19 6.28 32.26
CA ASP A 260 -7.77 6.55 32.46
C ASP A 260 -7.14 7.03 31.13
N PRO A 261 -6.61 8.28 31.05
CA PRO A 261 -6.02 8.81 29.81
C PRO A 261 -4.79 8.02 29.32
N CYS A 262 -4.24 7.13 30.16
CA CYS A 262 -3.16 6.22 29.79
C CYS A 262 -3.67 4.91 29.17
N ILE A 263 -4.97 4.66 29.18
CA ILE A 263 -5.55 3.48 28.51
C ILE A 263 -6.00 3.92 27.14
N LYS A 264 -5.43 3.28 26.11
CA LYS A 264 -5.74 3.51 24.71
C LYS A 264 -6.43 2.29 24.11
N LEU A 265 -7.53 2.54 23.41
CA LEU A 265 -8.24 1.48 22.71
C LEU A 265 -7.54 1.17 21.37
N HIS A 266 -7.12 -0.06 21.18
CA HIS A 266 -6.46 -0.53 19.98
C HIS A 266 -7.30 -1.58 19.25
N LEU A 267 -7.35 -1.49 17.92
CA LEU A 267 -8.10 -2.41 17.06
C LEU A 267 -7.17 -3.40 16.34
N ASP A 268 -7.51 -4.69 16.37
CA ASP A 268 -6.90 -5.72 15.50
C ASP A 268 -7.63 -5.79 14.14
N LEU A 269 -7.33 -4.81 13.28
CA LEU A 269 -7.92 -4.72 11.95
C LEU A 269 -7.49 -5.88 11.03
N ARG A 270 -6.32 -6.49 11.26
CA ARG A 270 -5.86 -7.67 10.53
C ARG A 270 -6.76 -8.87 10.83
N GLU A 271 -7.06 -9.10 12.09
CA GLU A 271 -7.94 -10.19 12.53
C GLU A 271 -9.37 -9.98 12.02
N ALA A 272 -9.87 -8.75 12.02
CA ALA A 272 -11.19 -8.44 11.45
C ALA A 272 -11.28 -8.85 9.96
N ASN A 273 -10.26 -8.54 9.16
CA ASN A 273 -10.22 -8.95 7.75
C ASN A 273 -10.07 -10.47 7.59
N ARG A 274 -9.27 -11.14 8.46
CA ARG A 274 -9.14 -12.60 8.43
C ARG A 274 -10.50 -13.28 8.71
N ARG A 275 -11.24 -12.82 9.71
CA ARG A 275 -12.57 -13.35 10.04
C ARG A 275 -13.59 -13.16 8.92
N GLN A 276 -13.55 -12.04 8.20
CA GLN A 276 -14.39 -11.84 7.03
C GLN A 276 -14.10 -12.84 5.91
N LEU A 277 -12.84 -13.18 5.68
CA LEU A 277 -12.46 -14.20 4.69
C LEU A 277 -12.95 -15.59 5.10
N LEU A 278 -12.86 -15.94 6.39
CA LEU A 278 -13.44 -17.17 6.94
C LEU A 278 -14.96 -17.19 6.80
N ALA A 279 -15.64 -16.09 7.14
CA ALA A 279 -17.10 -15.96 7.01
C ALA A 279 -17.56 -16.07 5.54
N ALA A 280 -16.71 -15.65 4.59
CA ALA A 280 -16.95 -15.85 3.15
C ALA A 280 -16.77 -17.31 2.69
N GLY A 281 -16.44 -18.25 3.60
CA GLY A 281 -16.29 -19.69 3.34
C GLY A 281 -14.89 -20.10 2.89
N MET A 282 -13.89 -19.24 3.00
CA MET A 282 -12.51 -19.63 2.69
C MET A 282 -11.91 -20.51 3.78
N PRO A 283 -11.20 -21.59 3.42
CA PRO A 283 -10.45 -22.39 4.39
C PRO A 283 -9.37 -21.56 5.08
N GLU A 284 -9.17 -21.75 6.39
CA GLU A 284 -8.12 -21.05 7.14
C GLU A 284 -6.72 -21.29 6.56
N ALA A 285 -6.45 -22.51 6.11
CA ALA A 285 -5.18 -22.88 5.47
C ALA A 285 -4.86 -22.07 4.20
N ASN A 286 -5.88 -21.47 3.57
CA ASN A 286 -5.72 -20.64 2.37
C ASN A 286 -5.53 -19.14 2.70
N ILE A 287 -5.49 -18.76 3.98
CA ILE A 287 -5.38 -17.37 4.41
C ILE A 287 -4.03 -17.14 5.07
N THR A 288 -3.15 -16.40 4.40
CA THR A 288 -1.85 -15.98 4.93
C THR A 288 -1.92 -14.52 5.35
N ALA A 289 -1.46 -14.20 6.57
CA ALA A 289 -1.35 -12.83 7.04
C ALA A 289 0.09 -12.51 7.44
N LEU A 290 0.66 -11.46 6.85
CA LEU A 290 2.00 -10.99 7.21
C LEU A 290 1.96 -10.25 8.55
N ALA A 291 2.95 -10.49 9.41
CA ALA A 291 3.00 -9.95 10.76
C ALA A 291 3.64 -8.55 10.86
N ASP A 292 4.02 -7.96 9.72
CA ASP A 292 4.75 -6.70 9.69
C ASP A 292 3.85 -5.50 10.05
N CYS A 293 4.24 -4.74 11.09
CA CYS A 293 3.59 -3.49 11.46
C CYS A 293 4.27 -2.30 10.75
N THR A 294 3.48 -1.49 10.04
CA THR A 294 3.97 -0.33 9.30
C THR A 294 4.48 0.78 10.23
N VAL A 295 3.86 0.97 11.39
CA VAL A 295 4.25 1.95 12.40
C VAL A 295 5.53 1.55 13.12
N CYS A 296 5.62 0.28 13.57
CA CYS A 296 6.78 -0.22 14.32
C CYS A 296 8.05 -0.35 13.46
N GLN A 297 7.91 -0.38 12.13
CA GLN A 297 9.02 -0.56 11.20
C GLN A 297 9.17 0.61 10.20
N PRO A 298 9.40 1.87 10.68
CA PRO A 298 9.38 3.07 9.82
C PRO A 298 10.50 3.12 8.79
N ARG A 299 11.60 2.38 9.01
CA ARG A 299 12.67 2.22 8.01
C ARG A 299 12.27 1.31 6.86
N ARG A 300 11.26 0.44 7.07
CA ARG A 300 10.84 -0.58 6.13
C ARG A 300 9.54 -0.22 5.40
N PHE A 301 8.67 0.58 6.03
CA PHE A 301 7.37 0.94 5.50
C PHE A 301 7.10 2.43 5.60
N PHE A 302 6.23 2.92 4.73
CA PHE A 302 5.56 4.21 4.90
C PHE A 302 4.39 4.04 5.87
N SER A 303 4.20 5.01 6.75
CA SER A 303 3.10 5.00 7.71
C SER A 303 2.47 6.39 7.82
N HIS A 304 1.17 6.45 7.56
CA HIS A 304 0.38 7.67 7.71
C HIS A 304 0.32 8.10 9.18
N ARG A 305 0.15 7.13 10.09
CA ARG A 305 0.10 7.33 11.54
C ARG A 305 1.43 7.85 12.07
N ALA A 306 2.53 7.14 11.82
CA ALA A 306 3.84 7.48 12.33
C ALA A 306 4.38 8.79 11.76
N GLU A 307 4.09 9.10 10.50
CA GLU A 307 4.57 10.30 9.79
C GLU A 307 3.53 11.42 9.73
N ARG A 308 2.48 11.35 10.57
CA ARG A 308 1.45 12.40 10.73
C ARG A 308 0.86 12.89 9.40
N GLY A 309 0.56 11.95 8.51
CA GLY A 309 -0.08 12.22 7.22
C GLY A 309 0.87 12.57 6.07
N LYS A 310 2.11 13.00 6.34
CA LYS A 310 3.08 13.38 5.31
C LYS A 310 4.00 12.20 4.98
N THR A 311 3.53 11.28 4.16
CA THR A 311 4.22 10.03 3.86
C THR A 311 3.99 9.57 2.41
N GLY A 312 4.88 8.70 1.92
CA GLY A 312 4.70 7.98 0.66
C GLY A 312 3.65 6.87 0.75
N ARG A 313 3.62 6.05 -0.30
CA ARG A 313 2.73 4.87 -0.36
C ARG A 313 3.52 3.66 -0.82
N GLN A 314 3.31 2.53 -0.17
CA GLN A 314 3.66 1.21 -0.67
C GLN A 314 2.53 0.65 -1.55
N MET A 315 2.82 -0.43 -2.26
CA MET A 315 1.87 -1.11 -3.15
C MET A 315 1.81 -2.59 -2.85
N ALA A 316 0.59 -3.13 -2.80
CA ALA A 316 0.35 -4.54 -3.03
C ALA A 316 0.01 -4.72 -4.51
N LEU A 317 0.68 -5.66 -5.17
CA LEU A 317 0.55 -5.94 -6.60
C LEU A 317 0.22 -7.41 -6.81
N VAL A 318 -0.73 -7.69 -7.72
CA VAL A 318 -1.07 -9.03 -8.17
C VAL A 318 -1.39 -9.03 -9.66
N GLY A 319 -1.09 -10.13 -10.36
CA GLY A 319 -1.42 -10.31 -11.77
C GLY A 319 -1.18 -11.72 -12.26
N ILE A 320 -1.75 -12.06 -13.40
CA ILE A 320 -1.71 -13.37 -14.05
C ILE A 320 -0.70 -13.33 -15.21
N GLN A 321 0.20 -14.31 -15.26
CA GLN A 321 1.14 -14.45 -16.39
C GLN A 321 0.44 -14.89 -17.67
#